data_541cc4947d95b28be1fea1918c764b5f
#
_entry.id   541cc4947d95b28be1fea1918c764b5f
#
_cell.length_a   1.000
_cell.length_b   1.000
_cell.length_c   1.000
_cell.angle_alpha   90.00
_cell.angle_beta   90.00
_cell.angle_gamma   90.00
#
_symmetry.space_group_name_H-M   'P 1'
#
loop_
_entity.id
_entity.type
_entity.pdbx_description
1 polymer ?
#
loop_
_entity_poly.entity_id
_entity_poly.type
_entity_poly.pdbx_seq_one_letter_code
_entity_poly.pdbx_strand_id
1 'polypeptide(L)'
;MQKTTVLRLIPAALGIVLAVLALAFPLEEKGPVTLYSGSRGVAALEESMTLEMPFDATGTLEEVSVVLSSVKEAQGLTMTLTLLRDGQPAAAQDIPLAGMKARERVTLQAREKLPSGAYTLRVTVRGEGRVTLTGAEQPGAYLNGEEQPYAVSLRLVCAQKRYGAPAIYMGGLLVLLSLIPAGKKGAAGHA
;
A
#
# COMPACT_ATOMS: atom_id res chain seq x y z
N MET A 1 -9.97 -23.74 -49.01
CA MET A 1 -10.27 -23.92 -47.57
C MET A 1 -9.21 -23.40 -46.62
N GLN A 2 -8.00 -23.07 -47.01
CA GLN A 2 -6.91 -22.63 -46.09
C GLN A 2 -7.02 -21.20 -45.58
N LYS A 3 -7.54 -20.22 -46.35
CA LYS A 3 -7.60 -18.79 -45.92
C LYS A 3 -8.50 -18.50 -44.71
N THR A 4 -9.61 -19.24 -44.56
CA THR A 4 -10.54 -19.05 -43.44
C THR A 4 -10.03 -19.60 -42.11
N THR A 5 -9.17 -20.60 -42.13
CA THR A 5 -8.55 -21.20 -40.95
C THR A 5 -7.47 -20.27 -40.37
N VAL A 6 -6.65 -19.66 -41.22
CA VAL A 6 -5.57 -18.74 -40.84
C VAL A 6 -6.19 -17.47 -40.20
N LEU A 7 -7.29 -16.93 -40.75
CA LEU A 7 -7.92 -15.72 -40.24
C LEU A 7 -8.50 -15.92 -38.82
N ARG A 8 -8.80 -17.14 -38.40
CA ARG A 8 -9.30 -17.49 -37.07
C ARG A 8 -8.20 -17.71 -36.05
N LEU A 9 -7.02 -18.11 -36.47
CA LEU A 9 -5.89 -18.32 -35.58
C LEU A 9 -5.28 -17.02 -35.10
N ILE A 10 -5.45 -15.91 -35.83
CA ILE A 10 -4.93 -14.60 -35.47
C ILE A 10 -5.51 -14.10 -34.14
N PRO A 11 -6.85 -14.04 -33.91
CA PRO A 11 -7.38 -13.57 -32.62
C PRO A 11 -7.04 -14.51 -31.46
N ALA A 12 -6.93 -15.82 -31.69
CA ALA A 12 -6.51 -16.77 -30.68
C ALA A 12 -5.05 -16.52 -30.28
N ALA A 13 -4.16 -16.37 -31.24
CA ALA A 13 -2.74 -16.06 -30.98
C ALA A 13 -2.57 -14.72 -30.28
N LEU A 14 -3.31 -13.68 -30.71
CA LEU A 14 -3.31 -12.37 -30.08
C LEU A 14 -3.82 -12.46 -28.63
N GLY A 15 -4.90 -13.19 -28.38
CA GLY A 15 -5.45 -13.41 -27.05
C GLY A 15 -4.45 -14.09 -26.10
N ILE A 16 -3.74 -15.11 -26.57
CA ILE A 16 -2.70 -15.80 -25.80
C ILE A 16 -1.55 -14.83 -25.48
N VAL A 17 -1.07 -14.07 -26.48
CA VAL A 17 0.01 -13.09 -26.30
C VAL A 17 -0.38 -12.02 -25.27
N LEU A 18 -1.60 -11.47 -25.35
CA LEU A 18 -2.09 -10.49 -24.39
C LEU A 18 -2.18 -11.06 -22.96
N ALA A 19 -2.65 -12.29 -22.83
CA ALA A 19 -2.72 -12.96 -21.51
C ALA A 19 -1.32 -13.19 -20.93
N VAL A 20 -0.37 -13.65 -21.75
CA VAL A 20 1.03 -13.85 -21.32
C VAL A 20 1.68 -12.53 -20.93
N LEU A 21 1.49 -11.46 -21.72
CA LEU A 21 2.01 -10.13 -21.41
C LEU A 21 1.41 -9.59 -20.10
N ALA A 22 0.12 -9.76 -19.87
CA ALA A 22 -0.55 -9.32 -18.64
C ALA A 22 -0.03 -10.06 -17.40
N LEU A 23 0.37 -11.31 -17.53
CA LEU A 23 0.98 -12.10 -16.45
C LEU A 23 2.47 -11.78 -16.26
N ALA A 24 3.20 -11.58 -17.35
CA ALA A 24 4.64 -11.30 -17.31
C ALA A 24 4.96 -9.87 -16.84
N PHE A 25 4.09 -8.90 -17.13
CA PHE A 25 4.26 -7.48 -16.81
C PHE A 25 3.10 -6.97 -15.95
N PRO A 26 3.05 -7.36 -14.66
CA PRO A 26 2.01 -6.85 -13.77
C PRO A 26 2.16 -5.34 -13.58
N LEU A 27 1.05 -4.62 -13.59
CA LEU A 27 1.03 -3.20 -13.25
C LEU A 27 1.27 -3.02 -11.76
N GLU A 28 2.19 -2.13 -11.40
CA GLU A 28 2.33 -1.70 -10.00
C GLU A 28 1.28 -0.62 -9.71
N GLU A 29 0.34 -0.93 -8.84
CA GLU A 29 -0.62 0.04 -8.32
C GLU A 29 -0.17 0.49 -6.94
N LYS A 30 0.05 1.80 -6.78
CA LYS A 30 0.36 2.41 -5.48
C LYS A 30 -0.92 2.97 -4.88
N GLY A 31 -1.21 2.56 -3.68
CA GLY A 31 -2.38 3.04 -2.96
C GLY A 31 -2.10 3.30 -1.48
N PRO A 32 -2.69 4.37 -0.91
CA PRO A 32 -2.64 4.57 0.52
C PRO A 32 -3.62 3.63 1.22
N VAL A 33 -3.14 2.97 2.27
CA VAL A 33 -3.95 2.21 3.21
C VAL A 33 -3.85 2.90 4.57
N THR A 34 -4.98 3.20 5.21
CA THR A 34 -5.00 3.76 6.55
C THR A 34 -5.41 2.67 7.54
N LEU A 35 -4.52 2.40 8.49
CA LEU A 35 -4.79 1.52 9.63
C LEU A 35 -5.21 2.38 10.82
N TYR A 36 -6.08 1.85 11.66
CA TYR A 36 -6.53 2.50 12.91
C TYR A 36 -7.01 3.94 12.70
N SER A 37 -7.92 4.13 11.74
CA SER A 37 -8.44 5.46 11.41
C SER A 37 -9.14 6.10 12.59
N GLY A 38 -8.65 7.26 13.03
CA GLY A 38 -9.22 8.05 14.11
C GLY A 38 -8.76 9.51 14.02
N SER A 39 -9.54 10.42 14.62
CA SER A 39 -9.25 11.85 14.58
C SER A 39 -8.94 12.45 15.97
N ARG A 40 -9.03 11.64 17.03
CA ARG A 40 -8.73 12.08 18.40
C ARG A 40 -7.24 11.94 18.70
N GLY A 41 -6.74 12.81 19.58
CA GLY A 41 -5.41 12.64 20.17
C GLY A 41 -5.42 11.50 21.17
N VAL A 42 -4.66 10.45 20.91
CA VAL A 42 -4.65 9.24 21.75
C VAL A 42 -3.30 8.99 22.42
N ALA A 43 -2.20 9.28 21.77
CA ALA A 43 -0.86 9.05 22.27
C ALA A 43 -0.13 10.38 22.47
N ALA A 44 0.16 10.72 23.70
CA ALA A 44 0.99 11.88 24.04
C ALA A 44 2.43 11.40 24.32
N LEU A 45 3.37 11.94 23.58
CA LEU A 45 4.79 11.57 23.65
C LEU A 45 5.62 12.76 24.13
N GLU A 46 6.50 12.50 25.05
CA GLU A 46 7.51 13.40 25.59
C GLU A 46 8.88 12.74 25.46
N GLU A 47 9.94 13.46 25.80
CA GLU A 47 11.30 12.91 25.79
C GLU A 47 11.39 11.61 26.60
N SER A 48 12.18 10.67 26.15
CA SER A 48 12.36 9.31 26.70
C SER A 48 11.19 8.33 26.53
N MET A 49 10.05 8.76 25.99
CA MET A 49 8.96 7.84 25.67
C MET A 49 9.17 7.15 24.34
N THR A 50 8.86 5.86 24.31
CA THR A 50 8.91 5.03 23.10
C THR A 50 7.53 4.45 22.83
N LEU A 51 6.96 4.76 21.67
CA LEU A 51 5.71 4.20 21.19
C LEU A 51 6.02 3.19 20.08
N GLU A 52 5.48 2.00 20.19
CA GLU A 52 5.61 0.94 19.18
C GLU A 52 4.25 0.51 18.67
N MET A 53 4.17 0.31 17.36
CA MET A 53 2.94 -0.08 16.68
C MET A 53 3.24 -1.19 15.68
N PRO A 54 2.89 -2.44 15.99
CA PRO A 54 2.98 -3.53 15.04
C PRO A 54 1.91 -3.41 13.95
N PHE A 55 2.26 -3.74 12.72
CA PHE A 55 1.34 -3.78 11.59
C PHE A 55 1.85 -4.69 10.47
N ASP A 56 0.94 -5.11 9.60
CA ASP A 56 1.25 -5.88 8.41
C ASP A 56 1.18 -5.01 7.15
N ALA A 57 2.25 -5.04 6.35
CA ALA A 57 2.28 -4.39 5.04
C ALA A 57 1.89 -5.39 3.94
N THR A 58 0.81 -5.10 3.23
CA THR A 58 0.37 -5.87 2.05
C THR A 58 0.96 -5.27 0.79
N GLY A 59 1.97 -5.92 0.22
CA GLY A 59 2.72 -5.40 -0.92
C GLY A 59 4.04 -4.72 -0.51
N THR A 60 4.68 -4.06 -1.45
CA THR A 60 5.95 -3.37 -1.21
C THR A 60 5.72 -2.07 -0.50
N LEU A 61 6.22 -1.93 0.71
CA LEU A 61 6.07 -0.73 1.54
C LEU A 61 7.05 0.35 1.09
N GLU A 62 6.54 1.54 0.81
CA GLU A 62 7.34 2.70 0.37
C GLU A 62 7.29 3.85 1.39
N GLU A 63 6.17 4.01 2.09
CA GLU A 63 5.96 5.13 3.01
C GLU A 63 5.12 4.69 4.21
N VAL A 64 5.49 5.20 5.39
CA VAL A 64 4.70 5.10 6.61
C VAL A 64 4.55 6.49 7.20
N SER A 65 3.34 6.89 7.55
CA SER A 65 3.10 8.19 8.17
C SER A 65 2.14 8.12 9.33
N VAL A 66 2.36 9.02 10.30
CA VAL A 66 1.48 9.29 11.44
C VAL A 66 0.93 10.70 11.35
N VAL A 67 -0.19 10.96 12.00
CA VAL A 67 -0.84 12.27 11.99
C VAL A 67 -0.72 12.91 13.36
N LEU A 68 -0.28 14.17 13.39
CA LEU A 68 -0.17 14.97 14.60
C LEU A 68 -1.58 15.44 15.03
N SER A 69 -1.93 15.23 16.28
CA SER A 69 -3.11 15.86 16.89
C SER A 69 -2.78 17.23 17.47
N SER A 70 -1.64 17.35 18.14
CA SER A 70 -1.12 18.62 18.65
C SER A 70 0.39 18.56 18.81
N VAL A 71 1.02 19.72 18.74
CA VAL A 71 2.43 19.92 19.05
C VAL A 71 2.52 21.12 20.00
N LYS A 72 3.15 20.95 21.15
CA LYS A 72 3.37 22.01 22.14
C LYS A 72 4.87 22.18 22.37
N GLU A 73 5.31 23.43 22.47
CA GLU A 73 6.70 23.78 22.76
C GLU A 73 7.70 23.13 21.78
N ALA A 74 7.39 23.22 20.49
CA ALA A 74 8.09 22.49 19.42
C ALA A 74 9.50 22.99 19.08
N GLN A 75 10.03 24.02 19.77
CA GLN A 75 11.38 24.51 19.50
C GLN A 75 12.41 23.45 19.91
N GLY A 76 13.13 22.91 18.91
CA GLY A 76 14.11 21.86 19.12
C GLY A 76 13.53 20.45 19.26
N LEU A 77 12.20 20.30 19.19
CA LEU A 77 11.58 18.99 19.24
C LEU A 77 11.77 18.23 17.94
N THR A 78 12.29 17.04 18.03
CA THR A 78 12.54 16.14 16.88
C THR A 78 11.86 14.81 17.12
N MET A 79 11.08 14.35 16.16
CA MET A 79 10.47 13.02 16.16
C MET A 79 11.32 12.08 15.30
N THR A 80 11.68 10.94 15.84
CA THR A 80 12.32 9.86 15.09
C THR A 80 11.30 8.77 14.81
N LEU A 81 11.07 8.50 13.55
CA LEU A 81 10.33 7.34 13.10
C LEU A 81 11.31 6.24 12.71
N THR A 82 11.20 5.07 13.31
CA THR A 82 12.01 3.89 12.99
C THR A 82 11.11 2.74 12.63
N LEU A 83 11.29 2.20 11.43
CA LEU A 83 10.61 1.00 10.99
C LEU A 83 11.48 -0.22 11.32
N LEU A 84 10.92 -1.13 12.08
CA LEU A 84 11.58 -2.38 12.46
C LEU A 84 10.97 -3.55 11.67
N ARG A 85 11.83 -4.47 11.24
CA ARG A 85 11.45 -5.77 10.71
C ARG A 85 12.24 -6.84 11.46
N ASP A 86 11.56 -7.82 12.03
CA ASP A 86 12.19 -8.87 12.85
C ASP A 86 13.07 -8.28 13.98
N GLY A 87 12.63 -7.15 14.55
CA GLY A 87 13.32 -6.42 15.60
C GLY A 87 14.54 -5.59 15.14
N GLN A 88 14.90 -5.64 13.85
CA GLN A 88 16.02 -4.88 13.28
C GLN A 88 15.54 -3.64 12.53
N PRO A 89 16.27 -2.51 12.60
CA PRO A 89 15.93 -1.30 11.85
C PRO A 89 15.99 -1.53 10.34
N ALA A 90 14.86 -1.37 9.66
CA ALA A 90 14.74 -1.44 8.19
C ALA A 90 14.81 -0.03 7.57
N ALA A 91 14.28 0.98 8.26
CA ALA A 91 14.37 2.38 7.88
C ALA A 91 14.26 3.26 9.12
N ALA A 92 14.88 4.44 9.10
CA ALA A 92 14.73 5.45 10.14
C ALA A 92 14.84 6.85 9.57
N GLN A 93 14.11 7.79 10.16
CA GLN A 93 14.14 9.19 9.77
C GLN A 93 13.88 10.09 10.97
N ASP A 94 14.75 11.10 11.13
CA ASP A 94 14.58 12.17 12.10
C ASP A 94 13.85 13.36 11.43
N ILE A 95 12.81 13.84 12.08
CA ILE A 95 11.93 14.87 11.53
C ILE A 95 11.76 15.97 12.57
N PRO A 96 12.28 17.20 12.28
CA PRO A 96 12.08 18.33 13.17
C PRO A 96 10.60 18.74 13.18
N LEU A 97 10.05 18.94 14.37
CA LEU A 97 8.64 19.32 14.54
C LEU A 97 8.44 20.84 14.64
N ALA A 98 9.52 21.63 14.57
CA ALA A 98 9.44 23.08 14.61
C ALA A 98 8.57 23.62 13.47
N GLY A 99 7.54 24.40 13.81
CA GLY A 99 6.59 24.98 12.85
C GLY A 99 5.49 24.03 12.38
N MET A 100 5.52 22.77 12.75
CA MET A 100 4.45 21.82 12.42
C MET A 100 3.17 22.12 13.21
N LYS A 101 2.04 21.89 12.55
CA LYS A 101 0.69 22.15 13.07
C LYS A 101 -0.08 20.87 13.35
N ALA A 102 -1.16 21.02 14.09
CA ALA A 102 -2.14 19.95 14.24
C ALA A 102 -2.67 19.48 12.88
N ARG A 103 -2.90 18.18 12.73
CA ARG A 103 -3.34 17.47 11.53
C ARG A 103 -2.30 17.34 10.41
N GLU A 104 -1.09 17.85 10.61
CA GLU A 104 0.01 17.56 9.70
C GLU A 104 0.49 16.12 9.84
N ARG A 105 1.08 15.62 8.77
CA ARG A 105 1.64 14.26 8.72
C ARG A 105 3.13 14.28 8.87
N VAL A 106 3.60 13.38 9.71
CA VAL A 106 5.00 13.06 9.85
C VAL A 106 5.24 11.76 9.10
N THR A 107 6.10 11.80 8.09
CA THR A 107 6.27 10.72 7.13
C THR A 107 7.68 10.18 7.16
N LEU A 108 7.80 8.86 7.22
CA LEU A 108 9.02 8.12 6.96
C LEU A 108 8.94 7.57 5.54
N GLN A 109 9.88 7.96 4.68
CA GLN A 109 10.05 7.38 3.36
C GLN A 109 11.12 6.31 3.41
N ALA A 110 10.80 5.10 2.99
CA ALA A 110 11.78 4.05 2.86
C ALA A 110 12.70 4.37 1.66
N ARG A 111 14.03 4.39 1.90
CA ARG A 111 15.02 4.62 0.83
C ARG A 111 15.04 3.50 -0.19
N GLU A 112 14.69 2.29 0.25
CA GLU A 112 14.59 1.10 -0.58
C GLU A 112 13.17 0.53 -0.46
N LYS A 113 12.73 -0.17 -1.50
CA LYS A 113 11.45 -0.85 -1.50
C LYS A 113 11.47 -1.99 -0.47
N LEU A 114 10.68 -1.88 0.58
CA LEU A 114 10.60 -2.87 1.63
C LEU A 114 9.54 -3.94 1.27
N PRO A 115 9.86 -5.24 1.38
CA PRO A 115 8.93 -6.30 0.99
C PRO A 115 7.71 -6.36 1.90
N SER A 116 6.63 -7.02 1.47
CA SER A 116 5.47 -7.31 2.30
C SER A 116 5.84 -8.11 3.55
N GLY A 117 5.11 -7.91 4.63
CA GLY A 117 5.30 -8.65 5.88
C GLY A 117 4.99 -7.84 7.12
N ALA A 118 5.32 -8.41 8.28
CA ALA A 118 5.14 -7.78 9.57
C ALA A 118 6.23 -6.76 9.85
N TYR A 119 5.82 -5.60 10.34
CA TYR A 119 6.67 -4.48 10.75
C TYR A 119 6.21 -3.92 12.08
N THR A 120 7.12 -3.21 12.76
CA THR A 120 6.79 -2.38 13.91
C THR A 120 7.27 -0.96 13.63
N LEU A 121 6.37 0.01 13.66
CA LEU A 121 6.77 1.42 13.68
C LEU A 121 7.07 1.83 15.11
N ARG A 122 8.31 2.23 15.36
CA ARG A 122 8.75 2.83 16.62
C ARG A 122 8.82 4.34 16.45
N VAL A 123 8.19 5.05 17.37
CA VAL A 123 8.19 6.51 17.43
C VAL A 123 8.85 6.94 18.73
N THR A 124 9.88 7.78 18.62
CA THR A 124 10.53 8.42 19.77
C THR A 124 10.60 9.92 19.55
N VAL A 125 10.68 10.67 20.64
CA VAL A 125 10.75 12.13 20.61
C VAL A 125 11.97 12.57 21.41
N ARG A 126 12.70 13.55 20.92
CA ARG A 126 13.86 14.17 21.58
C ARG A 126 13.67 15.68 21.64
N GLY A 127 14.12 16.28 22.73
CA GLY A 127 14.00 17.71 23.00
C GLY A 127 12.84 18.07 23.91
N GLU A 128 12.80 19.31 24.37
CA GLU A 128 11.74 19.81 25.25
C GLU A 128 10.44 19.98 24.46
N GLY A 129 9.34 19.51 25.04
CA GLY A 129 8.00 19.67 24.49
C GLY A 129 7.22 18.37 24.47
N ARG A 130 6.01 18.46 23.90
CA ARG A 130 5.05 17.36 23.85
C ARG A 130 4.39 17.28 22.49
N VAL A 131 4.31 16.09 21.94
CA VAL A 131 3.54 15.81 20.74
C VAL A 131 2.43 14.82 21.05
N THR A 132 1.26 15.05 20.47
CA THR A 132 0.14 14.10 20.55
C THR A 132 -0.18 13.58 19.16
N LEU A 133 -0.30 12.27 19.03
CA LEU A 133 -0.65 11.59 17.79
C LEU A 133 -2.15 11.29 17.75
N THR A 134 -2.72 11.31 16.55
CA THR A 134 -4.13 10.91 16.34
C THR A 134 -4.25 9.40 16.27
N GLY A 135 -5.42 8.88 16.64
CA GLY A 135 -5.69 7.45 16.57
C GLY A 135 -7.12 7.08 16.93
N ALA A 136 -7.31 5.80 17.20
CA ALA A 136 -8.58 5.18 17.57
C ALA A 136 -8.48 4.55 18.98
N GLU A 137 -9.60 4.50 19.67
CA GLU A 137 -9.74 3.85 20.98
C GLU A 137 -9.91 2.32 20.79
N GLN A 138 -8.84 1.68 20.37
CA GLN A 138 -8.76 0.22 20.23
C GLN A 138 -7.32 -0.23 20.47
N PRO A 139 -7.06 -1.40 21.10
CA PRO A 139 -5.71 -1.90 21.34
C PRO A 139 -4.88 -1.99 20.06
N GLY A 140 -3.57 -1.82 20.18
CA GLY A 140 -2.66 -1.96 19.04
C GLY A 140 -1.41 -1.10 19.12
N ALA A 141 -1.22 -0.34 20.21
CA ALA A 141 0.00 0.39 20.49
C ALA A 141 0.63 -0.08 21.81
N TYR A 142 1.95 0.05 21.90
CA TYR A 142 2.72 -0.21 23.13
C TYR A 142 3.49 1.05 23.49
N LEU A 143 3.27 1.58 24.68
CA LEU A 143 4.02 2.72 25.21
C LEU A 143 5.01 2.23 26.27
N ASN A 144 6.30 2.40 26.03
CA ASN A 144 7.38 1.89 26.88
C ASN A 144 7.26 0.38 27.16
N GLY A 145 6.76 -0.39 26.17
CA GLY A 145 6.56 -1.85 26.27
C GLY A 145 5.23 -2.27 26.87
N GLU A 146 4.41 -1.34 27.40
CA GLU A 146 3.08 -1.63 27.96
C GLU A 146 2.00 -1.45 26.89
N GLU A 147 1.11 -2.44 26.75
CA GLU A 147 -0.01 -2.38 25.82
C GLU A 147 -0.98 -1.27 26.21
N GLN A 148 -1.41 -0.50 25.23
CA GLN A 148 -2.29 0.63 25.40
C GLN A 148 -3.70 0.33 24.86
N PRO A 149 -4.76 0.92 25.44
CA PRO A 149 -6.13 0.75 24.94
C PRO A 149 -6.42 1.56 23.68
N TYR A 150 -5.40 2.02 23.01
CA TYR A 150 -5.50 2.80 21.77
C TYR A 150 -4.50 2.31 20.71
N ALA A 151 -4.77 2.65 19.46
CA ALA A 151 -3.83 2.53 18.37
C ALA A 151 -3.70 3.87 17.64
N VAL A 152 -2.50 4.22 17.20
CA VAL A 152 -2.25 5.44 16.43
C VAL A 152 -2.62 5.23 14.97
N SER A 153 -3.23 6.25 14.34
CA SER A 153 -3.55 6.22 12.91
C SER A 153 -2.29 6.16 12.08
N LEU A 154 -2.09 5.03 11.40
CA LEU A 154 -1.02 4.81 10.45
C LEU A 154 -1.55 4.94 9.03
N ARG A 155 -0.88 5.71 8.20
CA ARG A 155 -1.08 5.66 6.76
C ARG A 155 0.14 5.02 6.11
N LEU A 156 -0.11 3.96 5.37
CA LEU A 156 0.89 3.22 4.61
C LEU A 156 0.72 3.54 3.12
N VAL A 157 1.81 3.67 2.39
CA VAL A 157 1.79 3.65 0.92
C VAL A 157 2.49 2.38 0.49
N CYS A 158 1.70 1.46 -0.07
CA CYS A 158 2.19 0.18 -0.55
C CYS A 158 2.00 0.06 -2.05
N ALA A 159 3.02 -0.44 -2.75
CA ALA A 159 2.91 -0.84 -4.14
C ALA A 159 2.48 -2.31 -4.21
N GLN A 160 1.36 -2.57 -4.86
CA GLN A 160 0.85 -3.91 -5.10
C GLN A 160 0.95 -4.23 -6.59
N LYS A 161 1.39 -5.45 -6.89
CA LYS A 161 1.36 -5.94 -8.26
C LYS A 161 -0.07 -6.33 -8.62
N ARG A 162 -0.68 -5.57 -9.53
CA ARG A 162 -1.94 -5.97 -10.16
C ARG A 162 -1.63 -6.68 -11.46
N TYR A 163 -1.98 -7.92 -11.52
CA TYR A 163 -2.02 -8.63 -12.79
C TYR A 163 -3.17 -8.05 -13.61
N GLY A 164 -2.91 -7.76 -14.88
CA GLY A 164 -3.87 -7.10 -15.77
C GLY A 164 -5.11 -7.96 -16.01
N ALA A 165 -5.98 -8.10 -15.00
CA ALA A 165 -7.22 -8.86 -15.09
C ALA A 165 -8.03 -8.52 -16.37
N PRO A 166 -8.22 -7.22 -16.75
CA PRO A 166 -8.90 -6.90 -18.00
C PRO A 166 -8.22 -7.49 -19.24
N ALA A 167 -6.88 -7.49 -19.29
CA ALA A 167 -6.16 -8.04 -20.44
C ALA A 167 -6.24 -9.57 -20.49
N ILE A 168 -6.28 -10.24 -19.34
CA ILE A 168 -6.50 -11.69 -19.25
C ILE A 168 -7.90 -12.05 -19.73
N TYR A 169 -8.94 -11.30 -19.29
CA TYR A 169 -10.31 -11.51 -19.73
C TYR A 169 -10.49 -11.23 -21.22
N MET A 170 -9.91 -10.15 -21.73
CA MET A 170 -9.93 -9.85 -23.18
C MET A 170 -9.20 -10.93 -23.98
N GLY A 171 -8.05 -11.40 -23.50
CA GLY A 171 -7.33 -12.51 -24.11
C GLY A 171 -8.17 -13.79 -24.16
N GLY A 172 -8.80 -14.15 -23.06
CA GLY A 172 -9.74 -15.29 -22.98
C GLY A 172 -10.93 -15.14 -23.92
N LEU A 173 -11.52 -13.95 -24.02
CA LEU A 173 -12.63 -13.66 -24.93
C LEU A 173 -12.21 -13.82 -26.38
N LEU A 174 -11.04 -13.33 -26.78
CA LEU A 174 -10.54 -13.47 -28.13
C LEU A 174 -10.30 -14.95 -28.51
N VAL A 175 -9.81 -15.75 -27.57
CA VAL A 175 -9.66 -17.20 -27.76
C VAL A 175 -11.03 -17.85 -27.94
N LEU A 176 -12.01 -17.53 -27.09
CA LEU A 176 -13.37 -18.06 -27.19
C LEU A 176 -14.03 -17.67 -28.52
N LEU A 177 -13.91 -16.41 -28.94
CA LEU A 177 -14.47 -15.95 -30.23
C LEU A 177 -13.84 -16.68 -31.42
N SER A 178 -12.58 -17.08 -31.34
CA SER A 178 -11.90 -17.86 -32.39
C SER A 178 -12.46 -19.26 -32.54
N LEU A 179 -13.07 -19.82 -31.49
CA LEU A 179 -13.66 -21.16 -31.47
C LEU A 179 -15.09 -21.20 -32.03
N ILE A 180 -15.77 -20.03 -32.16
CA ILE A 180 -17.13 -19.98 -32.71
C ILE A 180 -17.11 -20.37 -34.21
N PRO A 181 -17.82 -21.43 -34.62
CA PRO A 181 -17.84 -21.81 -36.01
C PRO A 181 -18.52 -20.68 -36.83
N ALA A 182 -17.88 -20.26 -37.92
CA ALA A 182 -18.52 -19.34 -38.86
C ALA A 182 -19.74 -20.01 -39.40
N GLY A 183 -20.90 -19.47 -39.00
CA GLY A 183 -22.19 -19.98 -39.51
C GLY A 183 -22.12 -20.12 -41.03
N LYS A 184 -22.49 -21.30 -41.55
CA LYS A 184 -22.69 -21.49 -42.97
C LYS A 184 -23.69 -20.41 -43.41
N LYS A 185 -23.26 -19.47 -44.25
CA LYS A 185 -24.20 -18.63 -44.99
C LYS A 185 -25.13 -19.60 -45.70
N GLY A 186 -26.39 -19.61 -45.27
CA GLY A 186 -27.41 -20.39 -45.91
C GLY A 186 -27.41 -20.09 -47.40
N ALA A 187 -27.18 -21.10 -48.20
CA ALA A 187 -27.45 -21.02 -49.63
C ALA A 187 -28.96 -20.69 -49.75
N ALA A 188 -29.25 -19.42 -49.99
CA ALA A 188 -30.58 -19.04 -50.49
C ALA A 188 -30.72 -19.70 -51.87
N GLY A 189 -31.47 -20.80 -51.91
CA GLY A 189 -31.79 -21.44 -53.14
C GLY A 189 -32.61 -20.48 -54.00
N HIS A 190 -32.16 -20.31 -55.22
CA HIS A 190 -33.01 -19.84 -56.28
C HIS A 190 -33.91 -21.02 -56.71
N ALA A 191 -35.19 -20.90 -56.56
CA ALA A 191 -36.22 -21.61 -57.29
C ALA A 191 -36.96 -20.60 -58.14
#